data_5fc50f4d40ee0b12f8536658bf17afde
#
_entry.id   5fc50f4d40ee0b12f8536658bf17afde
#
_cell.length_a   1.000
_cell.length_b   1.000
_cell.length_c   1.000
_cell.angle_alpha   90.00
_cell.angle_beta   90.00
_cell.angle_gamma   90.00
#
_symmetry.space_group_name_H-M   'P 1'
#
loop_
_entity.id
_entity.type
_entity.pdbx_description
1 polymer ?
#
loop_
_entity_poly.entity_id
_entity_poly.type
_entity_poly.pdbx_seq_one_letter_code
_entity_poly.pdbx_strand_id
1 'polypeptide(L)'
;MKKTIFALAFSLILGSASFANNDESINERAAQSFKKEFAQAKDVSWQKTGDMIRATFTLNERVLFAYYNQSGDLMAITRNITTDQLPIALQTSLRKNYTEYWVSDLFEMVSGGQTSYYITVENADHKVVLKSEDFGSWSTYRKEKKAAE
;
A
#
# COMPACT_ATOMS: atom_id res chain seq x y z
N MET A 1 15.69 0.51 -27.01
CA MET A 1 15.54 0.83 -25.56
C MET A 1 14.51 -0.12 -24.98
N LYS A 2 14.96 -1.16 -24.29
CA LYS A 2 14.08 -2.18 -23.70
C LYS A 2 13.56 -1.64 -22.36
N LYS A 3 12.27 -1.26 -22.31
CA LYS A 3 11.58 -0.95 -21.07
C LYS A 3 11.30 -2.27 -20.35
N THR A 4 12.14 -2.64 -19.40
CA THR A 4 11.85 -3.72 -18.47
C THR A 4 10.75 -3.25 -17.53
N ILE A 5 9.53 -3.72 -17.80
CA ILE A 5 8.40 -3.58 -16.89
C ILE A 5 8.67 -4.55 -15.75
N PHE A 6 9.16 -4.04 -14.62
CA PHE A 6 9.17 -4.77 -13.37
C PHE A 6 7.72 -4.88 -12.89
N ALA A 7 7.10 -6.02 -13.16
CA ALA A 7 5.85 -6.40 -12.51
C ALA A 7 6.18 -6.69 -11.03
N LEU A 8 6.05 -5.67 -10.19
CA LEU A 8 6.12 -5.83 -8.74
C LEU A 8 4.87 -6.57 -8.29
N ALA A 9 4.97 -7.89 -8.13
CA ALA A 9 3.94 -8.68 -7.50
C ALA A 9 3.89 -8.30 -6.00
N PHE A 10 3.11 -7.28 -5.70
CA PHE A 10 2.83 -6.85 -4.34
C PHE A 10 1.86 -7.85 -3.71
N SER A 11 2.41 -8.90 -3.09
CA SER A 11 1.62 -9.83 -2.28
C SER A 11 1.17 -9.09 -1.03
N LEU A 12 -0.07 -8.58 -1.03
CA LEU A 12 -0.74 -8.07 0.16
C LEU A 12 -0.97 -9.23 1.13
N ILE A 13 0.01 -9.45 2.01
CA ILE A 13 -0.17 -10.33 3.16
C ILE A 13 -0.89 -9.51 4.22
N LEU A 14 -2.21 -9.65 4.29
CA LEU A 14 -3.01 -9.25 5.44
C LEU A 14 -2.74 -10.26 6.56
N GLY A 15 -1.58 -10.12 7.21
CA GLY A 15 -1.23 -10.86 8.41
C GLY A 15 -1.48 -10.00 9.63
N SER A 16 -2.28 -10.50 10.55
CA SER A 16 -2.51 -9.95 11.88
C SER A 16 -1.20 -9.51 12.52
N ALA A 17 -1.11 -8.24 12.94
CA ALA A 17 0.06 -7.68 13.57
C ALA A 17 0.33 -8.38 14.91
N SER A 18 1.21 -9.37 14.90
CA SER A 18 1.93 -9.77 16.10
C SER A 18 3.06 -8.76 16.28
N PHE A 19 3.00 -7.99 17.37
CA PHE A 19 4.12 -7.17 17.81
C PHE A 19 5.22 -8.10 18.31
N ALA A 20 6.05 -8.59 17.41
CA ALA A 20 7.31 -9.20 17.74
C ALA A 20 8.39 -8.14 17.52
N ASN A 21 8.98 -7.65 18.60
CA ASN A 21 10.26 -6.94 18.57
C ASN A 21 11.31 -7.95 18.08
N ASN A 22 11.54 -8.00 16.79
CA ASN A 22 12.72 -8.62 16.25
C ASN A 22 13.70 -7.48 15.90
N ASP A 23 14.68 -7.30 16.75
CA ASP A 23 15.96 -6.64 16.48
C ASP A 23 16.76 -7.45 15.43
N GLU A 24 16.17 -7.72 14.28
CA GLU A 24 16.95 -8.06 13.09
C GLU A 24 17.59 -6.75 12.62
N SER A 25 18.91 -6.75 12.48
CA SER A 25 19.72 -5.61 12.07
C SER A 25 19.05 -4.88 10.90
N ILE A 26 18.52 -3.71 11.17
CA ILE A 26 17.91 -2.83 10.17
C ILE A 26 18.98 -2.60 9.10
N ASN A 27 18.60 -2.79 7.83
CA ASN A 27 19.51 -2.50 6.73
C ASN A 27 19.95 -1.02 6.81
N GLU A 28 21.23 -0.81 7.10
CA GLU A 28 21.81 0.53 7.29
C GLU A 28 21.57 1.45 6.08
N ARG A 29 21.58 0.90 4.85
CA ARG A 29 21.33 1.66 3.62
C ARG A 29 19.90 2.19 3.58
N ALA A 30 18.90 1.35 3.93
CA ALA A 30 17.51 1.78 4.02
C ALA A 30 17.33 2.86 5.10
N ALA A 31 17.97 2.69 6.27
CA ALA A 31 17.91 3.68 7.34
C ALA A 31 18.55 5.02 6.94
N GLN A 32 19.66 5.00 6.20
CA GLN A 32 20.31 6.21 5.69
C GLN A 32 19.46 6.90 4.62
N SER A 33 18.87 6.16 3.67
CA SER A 33 17.93 6.69 2.68
C SER A 33 16.73 7.34 3.35
N PHE A 34 16.15 6.64 4.33
CA PHE A 34 15.01 7.14 5.10
C PHE A 34 15.31 8.47 5.79
N LYS A 35 16.44 8.59 6.48
CA LYS A 35 16.84 9.83 7.18
C LYS A 35 16.99 11.02 6.23
N LYS A 36 17.46 10.78 5.00
CA LYS A 36 17.60 11.84 3.99
C LYS A 36 16.24 12.31 3.46
N GLU A 37 15.31 11.38 3.24
CA GLU A 37 14.01 11.68 2.63
C GLU A 37 12.98 12.15 3.64
N PHE A 38 13.02 11.63 4.88
CA PHE A 38 12.04 11.87 5.92
C PHE A 38 12.66 12.41 7.21
N ALA A 39 13.45 13.48 7.10
CA ALA A 39 14.19 14.06 8.24
C ALA A 39 13.29 14.49 9.41
N GLN A 40 12.00 14.79 9.16
CA GLN A 40 11.03 15.21 10.18
C GLN A 40 10.11 14.08 10.66
N ALA A 41 10.37 12.85 10.23
CA ALA A 41 9.59 11.68 10.64
C ALA A 41 9.74 11.41 12.14
N LYS A 42 8.62 11.01 12.77
CA LYS A 42 8.54 10.62 14.19
C LYS A 42 8.02 9.18 14.29
N ASP A 43 8.22 8.58 15.46
CA ASP A 43 7.69 7.25 15.81
C ASP A 43 8.03 6.17 14.76
N VAL A 44 9.29 6.16 14.33
CA VAL A 44 9.77 5.28 13.26
C VAL A 44 9.93 3.86 13.79
N SER A 45 9.28 2.92 13.13
CA SER A 45 9.47 1.47 13.37
C SER A 45 9.77 0.75 12.05
N TRP A 46 10.54 -0.34 12.14
CA TRP A 46 10.99 -1.10 10.99
C TRP A 46 10.49 -2.53 11.03
N GLN A 47 10.16 -3.08 9.88
CA GLN A 47 9.74 -4.46 9.74
C GLN A 47 10.21 -5.02 8.41
N LYS A 48 10.72 -6.26 8.41
CA LYS A 48 10.97 -7.01 7.19
C LYS A 48 9.66 -7.62 6.68
N THR A 49 9.35 -7.43 5.41
CA THR A 49 8.15 -7.93 4.76
C THR A 49 8.55 -8.60 3.44
N GLY A 50 8.75 -9.92 3.47
CA GLY A 50 9.31 -10.66 2.35
C GLY A 50 10.71 -10.15 2.00
N ASP A 51 10.91 -9.76 0.74
CA ASP A 51 12.16 -9.17 0.24
C ASP A 51 12.27 -7.66 0.44
N MET A 52 11.27 -7.05 1.06
CA MET A 52 11.20 -5.61 1.30
C MET A 52 11.41 -5.27 2.77
N ILE A 53 11.86 -4.06 3.01
CA ILE A 53 12.00 -3.48 4.33
C ILE A 53 10.98 -2.33 4.43
N ARG A 54 10.09 -2.38 5.41
CA ARG A 54 9.06 -1.38 5.63
C ARG A 54 9.42 -0.51 6.84
N ALA A 55 9.46 0.80 6.63
CA ALA A 55 9.42 1.80 7.70
C ALA A 55 7.98 2.25 7.91
N THR A 56 7.50 2.22 9.15
CA THR A 56 6.25 2.87 9.57
C THR A 56 6.61 4.10 10.38
N PHE A 57 6.05 5.25 10.06
CA PHE A 57 6.42 6.51 10.71
C PHE A 57 5.28 7.53 10.66
N THR A 58 5.36 8.54 11.50
CA THR A 58 4.45 9.68 11.51
C THR A 58 5.13 10.89 10.86
N LEU A 59 4.47 11.49 9.88
CA LEU A 59 4.88 12.75 9.24
C LEU A 59 3.65 13.64 9.06
N ASN A 60 3.74 14.89 9.56
CA ASN A 60 2.61 15.84 9.54
C ASN A 60 1.31 15.24 10.09
N GLU A 61 1.39 14.59 11.24
CA GLU A 61 0.27 13.95 11.95
C GLU A 61 -0.39 12.78 11.19
N ARG A 62 0.26 12.27 10.14
CA ARG A 62 -0.23 11.13 9.35
C ARG A 62 0.74 9.97 9.45
N VAL A 63 0.19 8.78 9.58
CA VAL A 63 0.97 7.53 9.52
C VAL A 63 1.23 7.18 8.06
N LEU A 64 2.49 6.94 7.74
CA LEU A 64 2.99 6.60 6.41
C LEU A 64 3.80 5.31 6.50
N PHE A 65 3.89 4.61 5.38
CA PHE A 65 4.69 3.40 5.22
C PHE A 65 5.62 3.59 4.03
N ALA A 66 6.93 3.50 4.25
CA ALA A 66 7.92 3.53 3.19
C ALA A 66 8.52 2.13 3.01
N TYR A 67 8.62 1.68 1.76
CA TYR A 67 9.11 0.36 1.40
C TYR A 67 10.44 0.49 0.67
N TYR A 68 11.44 -0.22 1.17
CA TYR A 68 12.79 -0.25 0.61
C TYR A 68 13.14 -1.65 0.13
N ASN A 69 13.95 -1.73 -0.92
CA ASN A 69 14.57 -2.98 -1.34
C ASN A 69 15.80 -3.29 -0.47
N GLN A 70 16.44 -4.45 -0.71
CA GLN A 70 17.65 -4.87 0.00
C GLN A 70 18.87 -3.94 -0.26
N SER A 71 18.85 -3.19 -1.35
CA SER A 71 19.90 -2.21 -1.68
C SER A 71 19.70 -0.88 -0.97
N GLY A 72 18.55 -0.67 -0.30
CA GLY A 72 18.21 0.56 0.41
C GLY A 72 17.55 1.61 -0.48
N ASP A 73 17.07 1.23 -1.68
CA ASP A 73 16.33 2.13 -2.55
C ASP A 73 14.87 2.20 -2.14
N LEU A 74 14.31 3.42 -2.11
CA LEU A 74 12.88 3.62 -1.86
C LEU A 74 12.06 3.14 -3.07
N MET A 75 11.21 2.16 -2.84
CA MET A 75 10.37 1.55 -3.87
C MET A 75 8.97 2.14 -3.91
N ALA A 76 8.38 2.40 -2.74
CA ALA A 76 7.04 2.96 -2.63
C ALA A 76 6.83 3.63 -1.28
N ILE A 77 5.89 4.59 -1.26
CA ILE A 77 5.32 5.16 -0.05
C ILE A 77 3.82 4.90 -0.10
N THR A 78 3.24 4.44 1.00
CA THR A 78 1.80 4.25 1.10
C THR A 78 1.23 4.96 2.32
N ARG A 79 -0.06 5.28 2.26
CA ARG A 79 -0.86 5.73 3.41
C ARG A 79 -2.28 5.19 3.30
N ASN A 80 -2.85 4.82 4.43
CA ASN A 80 -4.27 4.52 4.49
C ASN A 80 -5.07 5.80 4.35
N ILE A 81 -6.14 5.73 3.60
CA ILE A 81 -7.07 6.85 3.36
C ILE A 81 -8.50 6.37 3.52
N THR A 82 -9.42 7.30 3.59
CA THR A 82 -10.86 7.06 3.60
C THR A 82 -11.47 7.36 2.22
N THR A 83 -12.66 6.86 1.96
CA THR A 83 -13.30 6.98 0.63
C THR A 83 -13.57 8.43 0.23
N ASP A 84 -13.77 9.33 1.19
CA ASP A 84 -13.95 10.76 0.96
C ASP A 84 -12.66 11.49 0.52
N GLN A 85 -11.51 10.86 0.74
CA GLN A 85 -10.19 11.37 0.29
C GLN A 85 -9.83 10.94 -1.14
N LEU A 86 -10.62 10.06 -1.74
CA LEU A 86 -10.43 9.67 -3.14
C LEU A 86 -10.82 10.80 -4.11
N PRO A 87 -10.25 10.81 -5.32
CA PRO A 87 -10.79 11.60 -6.43
C PRO A 87 -12.28 11.35 -6.64
N ILE A 88 -13.04 12.40 -6.94
CA ILE A 88 -14.52 12.36 -7.06
C ILE A 88 -14.99 11.29 -8.07
N ALA A 89 -14.27 11.13 -9.19
CA ALA A 89 -14.61 10.13 -10.18
C ALA A 89 -14.54 8.71 -9.62
N LEU A 90 -13.52 8.41 -8.82
CA LEU A 90 -13.36 7.10 -8.16
C LEU A 90 -14.44 6.85 -7.11
N GLN A 91 -14.79 7.87 -6.31
CA GLN A 91 -15.91 7.77 -5.36
C GLN A 91 -17.23 7.48 -6.07
N THR A 92 -17.50 8.16 -7.18
CA THR A 92 -18.72 7.98 -7.97
C THR A 92 -18.80 6.58 -8.56
N SER A 93 -17.66 6.10 -9.10
CA SER A 93 -17.56 4.74 -9.65
C SER A 93 -17.82 3.66 -8.59
N LEU A 94 -17.31 3.84 -7.37
CA LEU A 94 -17.58 2.91 -6.27
C LEU A 94 -19.06 2.87 -5.92
N ARG A 95 -19.69 4.01 -5.74
CA ARG A 95 -21.12 4.10 -5.42
C ARG A 95 -22.01 3.51 -6.51
N LYS A 96 -21.59 3.58 -7.77
CA LYS A 96 -22.37 3.04 -8.90
C LYS A 96 -22.21 1.53 -9.07
N ASN A 97 -21.01 1.00 -8.91
CA ASN A 97 -20.66 -0.35 -9.35
C ASN A 97 -20.46 -1.35 -8.19
N TYR A 98 -20.31 -0.86 -6.95
CA TYR A 98 -19.98 -1.70 -5.78
C TYR A 98 -20.92 -1.46 -4.60
N THR A 99 -22.20 -1.21 -4.84
CA THR A 99 -23.23 -0.98 -3.82
C THR A 99 -23.43 -2.15 -2.87
N GLU A 100 -23.24 -3.37 -3.36
CA GLU A 100 -23.37 -4.64 -2.62
C GLU A 100 -22.08 -5.04 -1.87
N TYR A 101 -21.08 -4.18 -1.88
CA TYR A 101 -19.78 -4.45 -1.28
C TYR A 101 -19.50 -3.46 -0.14
N TRP A 102 -18.80 -3.94 0.90
CA TRP A 102 -18.17 -3.05 1.89
C TRP A 102 -16.69 -2.89 1.61
N VAL A 103 -16.14 -1.77 2.00
CA VAL A 103 -14.70 -1.48 1.90
C VAL A 103 -13.99 -2.08 3.12
N SER A 104 -13.02 -2.97 2.89
CA SER A 104 -12.19 -3.56 3.96
C SER A 104 -10.80 -2.98 4.03
N ASP A 105 -10.29 -2.37 2.95
CA ASP A 105 -8.99 -1.70 2.91
C ASP A 105 -8.97 -0.63 1.83
N LEU A 106 -8.26 0.47 2.08
CA LEU A 106 -8.08 1.54 1.09
C LEU A 106 -6.79 2.32 1.38
N PHE A 107 -5.92 2.37 0.39
CA PHE A 107 -4.69 3.13 0.50
C PHE A 107 -4.27 3.81 -0.81
N GLU A 108 -3.55 4.90 -0.65
CA GLU A 108 -2.81 5.59 -1.71
C GLU A 108 -1.38 5.09 -1.74
N MET A 109 -0.82 4.88 -2.90
CA MET A 109 0.56 4.49 -3.12
C MET A 109 1.25 5.44 -4.09
N VAL A 110 2.45 5.89 -3.74
CA VAL A 110 3.36 6.60 -4.63
C VAL A 110 4.56 5.71 -4.91
N SER A 111 4.84 5.42 -6.17
CA SER A 111 5.98 4.63 -6.62
C SER A 111 6.49 5.16 -7.95
N GLY A 112 7.80 5.38 -8.08
CA GLY A 112 8.40 5.93 -9.30
C GLY A 112 7.83 7.29 -9.72
N GLY A 113 7.37 8.11 -8.79
CA GLY A 113 6.73 9.40 -9.05
C GLY A 113 5.27 9.32 -9.51
N GLN A 114 4.69 8.13 -9.59
CA GLN A 114 3.29 7.90 -9.97
C GLN A 114 2.45 7.57 -8.74
N THR A 115 1.28 8.21 -8.63
CA THR A 115 0.29 7.90 -7.59
C THR A 115 -0.72 6.90 -8.12
N SER A 116 -1.05 5.91 -7.28
CA SER A 116 -2.09 4.91 -7.54
C SER A 116 -2.96 4.74 -6.31
N TYR A 117 -4.20 4.32 -6.51
CA TYR A 117 -5.12 3.97 -5.42
C TYR A 117 -5.44 2.49 -5.48
N TYR A 118 -5.48 1.85 -4.31
CA TYR A 118 -5.89 0.47 -4.15
C TYR A 118 -7.01 0.40 -3.14
N ILE A 119 -8.08 -0.26 -3.50
CA ILE A 119 -9.23 -0.49 -2.62
C ILE A 119 -9.58 -1.97 -2.63
N THR A 120 -9.80 -2.51 -1.45
CA THR A 120 -10.36 -3.84 -1.29
C THR A 120 -11.83 -3.72 -0.94
N VAL A 121 -12.66 -4.28 -1.78
CA VAL A 121 -14.11 -4.36 -1.57
C VAL A 121 -14.51 -5.82 -1.43
N GLU A 122 -15.43 -6.08 -0.51
CA GLU A 122 -15.87 -7.44 -0.18
C GLU A 122 -17.39 -7.54 -0.12
N ASN A 123 -17.90 -8.72 -0.46
CA ASN A 123 -19.25 -9.14 -0.16
C ASN A 123 -19.24 -10.56 0.44
N ALA A 124 -20.38 -11.22 0.56
CA ALA A 124 -20.46 -12.58 1.11
C ALA A 124 -19.58 -13.59 0.34
N ASP A 125 -19.51 -13.46 -0.98
CA ASP A 125 -18.92 -14.46 -1.86
C ASP A 125 -17.50 -14.12 -2.35
N HIS A 126 -17.17 -12.83 -2.43
CA HIS A 126 -15.96 -12.38 -3.09
C HIS A 126 -15.20 -11.32 -2.28
N LYS A 127 -13.89 -11.34 -2.47
CA LYS A 127 -12.96 -10.27 -2.13
C LYS A 127 -12.31 -9.78 -3.41
N VAL A 128 -12.43 -8.48 -3.69
CA VAL A 128 -11.92 -7.87 -4.91
C VAL A 128 -11.02 -6.71 -4.56
N VAL A 129 -9.79 -6.75 -5.07
CA VAL A 129 -8.86 -5.62 -5.02
C VAL A 129 -8.96 -4.87 -6.34
N LEU A 130 -9.27 -3.60 -6.26
CA LEU A 130 -9.30 -2.69 -7.40
C LEU A 130 -8.11 -1.76 -7.34
N LYS A 131 -7.63 -1.35 -8.50
CA LYS A 131 -6.54 -0.38 -8.68
C LYS A 131 -6.99 0.74 -9.60
N SER A 132 -6.54 1.97 -9.29
CA SER A 132 -6.63 3.11 -10.21
C SER A 132 -5.27 3.78 -10.36
N GLU A 133 -4.89 4.09 -11.59
CA GLU A 133 -3.66 4.83 -11.94
C GLU A 133 -3.98 6.12 -12.72
N ASP A 134 -5.20 6.26 -13.20
CA ASP A 134 -5.68 7.40 -14.01
C ASP A 134 -6.60 8.36 -13.25
N PHE A 135 -6.86 8.09 -11.95
CA PHE A 135 -7.75 8.85 -11.07
C PHE A 135 -9.22 8.92 -11.53
N GLY A 136 -9.57 8.25 -12.62
CA GLY A 136 -10.90 8.29 -13.23
C GLY A 136 -11.67 6.98 -13.17
N SER A 137 -10.97 5.86 -13.19
CA SER A 137 -11.58 4.54 -13.28
C SER A 137 -10.90 3.51 -12.38
N TRP A 138 -11.64 2.47 -12.04
CA TRP A 138 -11.15 1.29 -11.33
C TRP A 138 -10.94 0.14 -12.30
N SER A 139 -9.81 -0.54 -12.19
CA SER A 139 -9.53 -1.82 -12.82
C SER A 139 -9.43 -2.92 -11.77
N THR A 140 -9.85 -4.13 -12.10
CA THR A 140 -9.68 -5.27 -11.19
C THR A 140 -8.21 -5.69 -11.16
N TYR A 141 -7.59 -5.55 -10.01
CA TYR A 141 -6.22 -5.99 -9.77
C TYR A 141 -6.17 -7.46 -9.35
N ARG A 142 -7.08 -7.88 -8.44
CA ARG A 142 -7.21 -9.25 -7.96
C ARG A 142 -8.65 -9.54 -7.55
N LYS A 143 -9.13 -10.75 -7.83
CA LYS A 143 -10.44 -11.23 -7.38
C LYS A 143 -10.29 -12.62 -6.79
N GLU A 144 -10.84 -12.81 -5.60
CA GLU A 144 -10.84 -14.09 -4.90
C GLU A 144 -12.28 -14.46 -4.53
N LYS A 145 -12.60 -15.74 -4.65
CA LYS A 145 -13.84 -16.30 -4.10
C LYS A 145 -13.58 -16.68 -2.65
N LYS A 146 -14.45 -16.29 -1.75
CA LYS A 146 -14.39 -16.71 -0.35
C LYS A 146 -14.74 -18.19 -0.26
N ALA A 147 -14.08 -18.93 0.64
CA ALA A 147 -14.48 -20.29 0.95
C ALA A 147 -15.87 -20.26 1.59
N ALA A 148 -16.77 -21.16 1.15
CA ALA A 148 -18.02 -21.36 1.86
C ALA A 148 -17.69 -21.92 3.26
N GLU A 149 -18.20 -21.25 4.31
CA GLU A 149 -18.19 -21.79 5.67
C GLU A 149 -19.16 -22.96 5.81
#